data_ddca8d7f33e7c03cb058fd940e29a693
#
_entry.id   ddca8d7f33e7c03cb058fd940e29a693
#
_cell.length_a   1.000
_cell.length_b   1.000
_cell.length_c   1.000
_cell.angle_alpha   90.00
_cell.angle_beta   90.00
_cell.angle_gamma   90.00
#
_symmetry.space_group_name_H-M   'P 1'
#
loop_
_entity.id
_entity.type
_entity.pdbx_description
1 polymer ?
#
loop_
_entity_poly.entity_id
_entity_poly.type
_entity_poly.pdbx_seq_one_letter_code
_entity_poly.pdbx_strand_id
1 'polypeptide(L)'
;MKKLLQGMFLGLSLILPGMSGGTAFVIMGIYNQVLEDIASLNLRPYITFGLGVGGGLVIWAYFFSHLLDSWPEPSYAFLLGALWASAPLLLKDRDNRLFIPFTWKRIFYLAGGALLGLLIALEPLGMFHLGNPESLPVIFAAGIISSATMLIPGISGSAILLILGIYHEILGFLRFFTWLPLSVFALGCGLGLIVLARVISLIYKRYRPFFSFFIAGLIIGSGRALFPDNISIPVFIAALAGAFIVTKWGGKGD
;
A
#
# COMPACT_ATOMS: atom_id res chain seq x y z
N MET A 1 14.98 11.60 14.03
CA MET A 1 13.85 10.97 14.72
C MET A 1 12.59 10.85 13.84
N LYS A 2 12.06 11.93 13.21
CA LYS A 2 10.83 11.88 12.38
C LYS A 2 10.88 10.78 11.30
N LYS A 3 11.96 10.70 10.49
CA LYS A 3 12.14 9.69 9.44
C LYS A 3 12.20 8.25 9.97
N LEU A 4 12.82 8.02 11.13
CA LEU A 4 12.85 6.70 11.76
C LEU A 4 11.44 6.23 12.16
N LEU A 5 10.67 7.10 12.81
CA LEU A 5 9.27 6.79 13.19
C LEU A 5 8.37 6.58 11.98
N GLN A 6 8.55 7.37 10.93
CA GLN A 6 7.85 7.17 9.65
C GLN A 6 8.21 5.82 9.03
N GLY A 7 9.48 5.42 9.11
CA GLY A 7 9.93 4.09 8.68
C GLY A 7 9.30 2.98 9.51
N MET A 8 9.26 3.10 10.83
CA MET A 8 8.61 2.12 11.71
C MET A 8 7.11 1.98 11.39
N PHE A 9 6.42 3.08 11.08
CA PHE A 9 5.03 3.03 10.66
C PHE A 9 4.86 2.37 9.28
N LEU A 10 5.78 2.58 8.35
CA LEU A 10 5.77 1.83 7.09
C LEU A 10 5.99 0.34 7.34
N GLY A 11 6.94 -0.04 8.22
CA GLY A 11 7.15 -1.43 8.61
C GLY A 11 5.88 -2.09 9.15
N LEU A 12 5.11 -1.37 9.95
CA LEU A 12 3.78 -1.77 10.38
C LEU A 12 2.85 -2.05 9.19
N SER A 13 2.75 -1.09 8.26
CA SER A 13 1.85 -1.18 7.10
C SER A 13 2.17 -2.35 6.17
N LEU A 14 3.44 -2.75 6.09
CA LEU A 14 3.88 -3.88 5.26
C LEU A 14 3.47 -5.25 5.83
N ILE A 15 3.26 -5.33 7.14
CA ILE A 15 2.80 -6.54 7.82
C ILE A 15 1.28 -6.68 7.72
N LEU A 16 0.58 -5.53 7.70
CA LEU A 16 -0.87 -5.51 7.79
C LEU A 16 -1.51 -5.93 6.47
N PRO A 17 -2.40 -6.95 6.49
CA PRO A 17 -3.18 -7.32 5.31
C PRO A 17 -3.96 -6.11 4.78
N GLY A 18 -4.09 -6.00 3.46
CA GLY A 18 -4.86 -4.94 2.81
C GLY A 18 -4.25 -3.53 2.86
N MET A 19 -3.16 -3.31 3.60
CA MET A 19 -2.42 -2.05 3.58
C MET A 19 -1.23 -2.12 2.63
N SER A 20 -1.06 -1.08 1.82
CA SER A 20 0.11 -0.93 0.95
C SER A 20 1.05 0.16 1.47
N GLY A 21 2.31 0.13 1.05
CA GLY A 21 3.26 1.22 1.33
C GLY A 21 2.73 2.57 0.86
N GLY A 22 2.04 2.60 -0.30
CA GLY A 22 1.38 3.80 -0.80
C GLY A 22 0.31 4.35 0.15
N THR A 23 -0.52 3.47 0.73
CA THR A 23 -1.52 3.87 1.74
C THR A 23 -0.85 4.46 2.98
N ALA A 24 0.26 3.85 3.47
CA ALA A 24 1.02 4.38 4.58
C ALA A 24 1.57 5.79 4.30
N PHE A 25 2.09 6.03 3.10
CA PHE A 25 2.58 7.35 2.70
C PHE A 25 1.46 8.39 2.66
N VAL A 26 0.25 8.00 2.24
CA VAL A 26 -0.93 8.87 2.28
C VAL A 26 -1.30 9.22 3.71
N ILE A 27 -1.38 8.23 4.60
CA ILE A 27 -1.70 8.45 6.02
C ILE A 27 -0.67 9.38 6.67
N MET A 28 0.62 9.19 6.36
CA MET A 28 1.70 10.05 6.88
C MET A 28 1.77 11.44 6.22
N GLY A 29 1.02 11.68 5.14
CA GLY A 29 1.04 12.94 4.38
C GLY A 29 2.31 13.17 3.54
N ILE A 30 3.12 12.13 3.31
CA ILE A 30 4.39 12.20 2.60
C ILE A 30 4.36 11.55 1.21
N TYR A 31 3.18 11.19 0.72
CA TYR A 31 3.04 10.43 -0.53
C TYR A 31 3.72 11.10 -1.72
N ASN A 32 3.46 12.40 -1.94
CA ASN A 32 4.04 13.15 -3.05
C ASN A 32 5.55 13.32 -2.91
N GLN A 33 6.02 13.62 -1.69
CA GLN A 33 7.44 13.74 -1.41
C GLN A 33 8.17 12.44 -1.71
N VAL A 34 7.65 11.30 -1.28
CA VAL A 34 8.26 9.98 -1.54
C VAL A 34 8.31 9.69 -3.04
N LEU A 35 7.23 9.97 -3.78
CA LEU A 35 7.22 9.79 -5.24
C LEU A 35 8.26 10.64 -5.95
N GLU A 36 8.39 11.92 -5.57
CA GLU A 36 9.38 12.84 -6.16
C GLU A 36 10.81 12.43 -5.81
N ASP A 37 11.07 12.06 -4.56
CA ASP A 37 12.38 11.62 -4.09
C ASP A 37 12.84 10.32 -4.79
N ILE A 38 11.95 9.34 -4.94
CA ILE A 38 12.25 8.10 -5.69
C ILE A 38 12.46 8.41 -7.18
N ALA A 39 11.59 9.22 -7.78
CA ALA A 39 11.69 9.58 -9.20
C ALA A 39 13.00 10.32 -9.54
N SER A 40 13.49 11.15 -8.61
CA SER A 40 14.75 11.89 -8.73
C SER A 40 15.97 11.16 -8.18
N LEU A 41 15.81 9.92 -7.66
CA LEU A 41 16.85 9.12 -7.00
C LEU A 41 17.48 9.80 -5.77
N ASN A 42 16.74 10.68 -5.12
CA ASN A 42 17.16 11.31 -3.86
C ASN A 42 16.88 10.38 -2.68
N LEU A 43 17.70 9.32 -2.54
CA LEU A 43 17.48 8.26 -1.56
C LEU A 43 18.19 8.50 -0.21
N ARG A 44 19.07 9.49 -0.11
CA ARG A 44 19.81 9.79 1.13
C ARG A 44 18.92 9.97 2.37
N PRO A 45 17.78 10.71 2.32
CA PRO A 45 16.90 10.87 3.48
C PRO A 45 16.25 9.57 3.94
N TYR A 46 16.30 8.52 3.10
CA TYR A 46 15.62 7.24 3.35
C TYR A 46 16.50 6.18 4.00
N ILE A 47 17.79 6.44 4.25
CA ILE A 47 18.67 5.50 5.00
C ILE A 47 18.12 5.30 6.42
N THR A 48 17.90 6.39 7.16
CA THR A 48 17.31 6.33 8.52
C THR A 48 15.87 5.83 8.50
N PHE A 49 15.14 6.15 7.44
CA PHE A 49 13.79 5.63 7.20
C PHE A 49 13.81 4.11 7.01
N GLY A 50 14.74 3.57 6.22
CA GLY A 50 14.93 2.13 6.00
C GLY A 50 15.28 1.37 7.29
N LEU A 51 16.13 1.94 8.14
CA LEU A 51 16.40 1.39 9.47
C LEU A 51 15.13 1.36 10.33
N GLY A 52 14.29 2.39 10.22
CA GLY A 52 12.98 2.42 10.86
C GLY A 52 12.05 1.32 10.33
N VAL A 53 12.02 1.08 9.01
CA VAL A 53 11.24 0.00 8.39
C VAL A 53 11.66 -1.35 8.95
N GLY A 54 12.97 -1.65 8.96
CA GLY A 54 13.49 -2.92 9.49
C GLY A 54 13.13 -3.14 10.96
N GLY A 55 13.38 -2.13 11.82
CA GLY A 55 12.99 -2.19 13.23
C GLY A 55 11.47 -2.30 13.42
N GLY A 56 10.70 -1.56 12.62
CA GLY A 56 9.24 -1.63 12.61
C GLY A 56 8.72 -3.00 12.22
N LEU A 57 9.27 -3.62 11.16
CA LEU A 57 8.89 -4.98 10.76
C LEU A 57 9.04 -5.98 11.90
N VAL A 58 10.17 -5.97 12.60
CA VAL A 58 10.42 -6.91 13.71
C VAL A 58 9.45 -6.67 14.87
N ILE A 59 9.32 -5.42 15.32
CA ILE A 59 8.49 -5.08 16.49
C ILE A 59 7.00 -5.36 16.19
N TRP A 60 6.53 -4.93 15.04
CA TRP A 60 5.12 -5.04 14.70
C TRP A 60 4.71 -6.44 14.25
N ALA A 61 5.64 -7.23 13.66
CA ALA A 61 5.35 -8.64 13.36
C ALA A 61 5.00 -9.42 14.63
N TYR A 62 5.78 -9.22 15.69
CA TYR A 62 5.51 -9.86 16.98
C TYR A 62 4.21 -9.38 17.62
N PHE A 63 3.99 -8.05 17.66
CA PHE A 63 2.79 -7.46 18.26
C PHE A 63 1.51 -7.84 17.49
N PHE A 64 1.55 -7.72 16.14
CA PHE A 64 0.36 -7.98 15.33
C PHE A 64 0.03 -9.46 15.18
N SER A 65 1.01 -10.37 15.16
CA SER A 65 0.68 -11.80 15.20
C SER A 65 -0.14 -12.12 16.43
N HIS A 66 0.29 -11.65 17.61
CA HIS A 66 -0.46 -11.85 18.84
C HIS A 66 -1.85 -11.20 18.84
N LEU A 67 -1.95 -9.99 18.29
CA LEU A 67 -3.22 -9.26 18.20
C LEU A 67 -4.20 -9.94 17.22
N LEU A 68 -3.72 -10.36 16.05
CA LEU A 68 -4.54 -11.06 15.05
C LEU A 68 -4.96 -12.46 15.53
N ASP A 69 -4.11 -13.15 16.29
CA ASP A 69 -4.46 -14.45 16.86
C ASP A 69 -5.50 -14.32 17.97
N SER A 70 -5.42 -13.29 18.82
CA SER A 70 -6.30 -13.10 19.97
C SER A 70 -7.61 -12.39 19.63
N TRP A 71 -7.58 -11.41 18.72
CA TRP A 71 -8.69 -10.52 18.38
C TRP A 71 -8.76 -10.24 16.87
N PRO A 72 -8.95 -11.26 16.02
CA PRO A 72 -8.88 -11.09 14.56
C PRO A 72 -9.88 -10.05 14.03
N GLU A 73 -11.16 -10.21 14.33
CA GLU A 73 -12.22 -9.35 13.82
C GLU A 73 -12.08 -7.86 14.20
N PRO A 74 -11.85 -7.50 15.49
CA PRO A 74 -11.58 -6.11 15.85
C PRO A 74 -10.32 -5.56 15.20
N SER A 75 -9.27 -6.37 15.00
CA SER A 75 -8.03 -5.96 14.35
C SER A 75 -8.25 -5.60 12.89
N TYR A 76 -8.94 -6.47 12.13
CA TYR A 76 -9.31 -6.19 10.75
C TYR A 76 -10.21 -4.95 10.64
N ALA A 77 -11.19 -4.81 11.54
CA ALA A 77 -12.07 -3.65 11.56
C ALA A 77 -11.32 -2.34 11.84
N PHE A 78 -10.36 -2.34 12.77
CA PHE A 78 -9.49 -1.19 13.04
C PHE A 78 -8.72 -0.76 11.78
N LEU A 79 -8.13 -1.74 11.08
CA LEU A 79 -7.40 -1.50 9.84
C LEU A 79 -8.31 -0.98 8.72
N LEU A 80 -9.51 -1.54 8.59
CA LEU A 80 -10.52 -1.10 7.64
C LEU A 80 -10.92 0.36 7.88
N GLY A 81 -11.19 0.71 9.14
CA GLY A 81 -11.50 2.07 9.54
C GLY A 81 -10.37 3.05 9.22
N ALA A 82 -9.12 2.68 9.54
CA ALA A 82 -7.94 3.47 9.21
C ALA A 82 -7.75 3.63 7.70
N LEU A 83 -7.93 2.53 6.94
CA LEU A 83 -7.82 2.51 5.49
C LEU A 83 -8.86 3.45 4.85
N TRP A 84 -10.14 3.30 5.18
CA TRP A 84 -11.18 4.12 4.59
C TRP A 84 -11.08 5.59 4.98
N ALA A 85 -10.66 5.88 6.21
CA ALA A 85 -10.42 7.26 6.65
C ALA A 85 -9.23 7.93 5.93
N SER A 86 -8.33 7.16 5.32
CA SER A 86 -7.23 7.70 4.52
C SER A 86 -7.68 8.21 3.14
N ALA A 87 -8.75 7.67 2.56
CA ALA A 87 -9.22 8.04 1.23
C ALA A 87 -9.60 9.55 1.10
N PRO A 88 -10.33 10.16 2.04
CA PRO A 88 -10.62 11.60 2.00
C PRO A 88 -9.38 12.50 2.07
N LEU A 89 -8.26 12.03 2.64
CA LEU A 89 -7.03 12.81 2.71
C LEU A 89 -6.46 13.13 1.32
N LEU A 90 -6.66 12.24 0.35
CA LEU A 90 -6.25 12.45 -1.05
C LEU A 90 -7.14 13.45 -1.78
N LEU A 91 -8.36 13.65 -1.33
CA LEU A 91 -9.34 14.54 -1.96
C LEU A 91 -9.22 15.98 -1.47
N LYS A 92 -8.30 16.27 -0.56
CA LYS A 92 -8.00 17.63 -0.13
C LYS A 92 -7.10 18.35 -1.14
N ASP A 93 -7.26 19.69 -1.22
CA ASP A 93 -6.42 20.53 -2.06
C ASP A 93 -4.98 20.62 -1.52
N ARG A 94 -4.06 21.23 -2.29
CA ARG A 94 -2.63 21.36 -1.93
C ARG A 94 -2.42 21.98 -0.55
N ASP A 95 -3.25 22.94 -0.19
CA ASP A 95 -3.19 23.60 1.12
C ASP A 95 -3.90 22.83 2.24
N ASN A 96 -4.37 21.61 1.96
CA ASN A 96 -5.08 20.73 2.89
C ASN A 96 -6.35 21.33 3.53
N ARG A 97 -6.85 22.45 2.99
CA ARG A 97 -7.95 23.27 3.54
C ARG A 97 -9.30 22.98 2.91
N LEU A 98 -9.33 22.73 1.60
CA LEU A 98 -10.56 22.55 0.83
C LEU A 98 -10.56 21.19 0.13
N PHE A 99 -11.73 20.58 0.02
CA PHE A 99 -11.90 19.38 -0.80
C PHE A 99 -11.94 19.74 -2.28
N ILE A 100 -11.32 18.90 -3.10
CA ILE A 100 -11.43 18.98 -4.55
C ILE A 100 -12.90 18.79 -4.93
N PRO A 101 -13.53 19.70 -5.70
CA PRO A 101 -14.97 19.63 -6.01
C PRO A 101 -15.37 18.30 -6.65
N PHE A 102 -16.53 17.78 -6.27
CA PHE A 102 -17.12 16.59 -6.88
C PHE A 102 -17.75 16.96 -8.23
N THR A 103 -17.33 16.27 -9.30
CA THR A 103 -17.93 16.38 -10.64
C THR A 103 -18.23 14.97 -11.16
N TRP A 104 -19.20 14.83 -12.08
CA TRP A 104 -19.55 13.52 -12.66
C TRP A 104 -18.35 12.76 -13.21
N LYS A 105 -17.44 13.45 -13.90
CA LYS A 105 -16.20 12.86 -14.41
C LYS A 105 -15.32 12.29 -13.28
N ARG A 106 -15.17 13.03 -12.17
CA ARG A 106 -14.36 12.61 -11.03
C ARG A 106 -14.99 11.45 -10.27
N ILE A 107 -16.34 11.44 -10.14
CA ILE A 107 -17.09 10.32 -9.58
C ILE A 107 -16.89 9.05 -10.42
N PHE A 108 -16.85 9.17 -11.75
CA PHE A 108 -16.54 8.04 -12.63
C PHE A 108 -15.14 7.46 -12.35
N TYR A 109 -14.11 8.31 -12.16
CA TYR A 109 -12.77 7.84 -11.77
C TYR A 109 -12.76 7.17 -10.38
N LEU A 110 -13.50 7.71 -9.42
CA LEU A 110 -13.65 7.10 -8.10
C LEU A 110 -14.32 5.72 -8.19
N ALA A 111 -15.41 5.60 -8.94
CA ALA A 111 -16.09 4.35 -9.15
C ALA A 111 -15.21 3.32 -9.87
N GLY A 112 -14.47 3.75 -10.91
CA GLY A 112 -13.52 2.90 -11.61
C GLY A 112 -12.38 2.41 -10.70
N GLY A 113 -11.85 3.30 -9.86
CA GLY A 113 -10.88 2.93 -8.83
C GLY A 113 -11.44 1.94 -7.82
N ALA A 114 -12.65 2.19 -7.31
CA ALA A 114 -13.31 1.30 -6.35
C ALA A 114 -13.57 -0.10 -6.93
N LEU A 115 -14.03 -0.17 -8.18
CA LEU A 115 -14.23 -1.43 -8.88
C LEU A 115 -12.91 -2.19 -9.04
N LEU A 116 -11.85 -1.51 -9.49
CA LEU A 116 -10.54 -2.14 -9.64
C LEU A 116 -9.96 -2.59 -8.29
N GLY A 117 -10.06 -1.75 -7.24
CA GLY A 117 -9.64 -2.11 -5.89
C GLY A 117 -10.38 -3.32 -5.34
N LEU A 118 -11.70 -3.41 -5.58
CA LEU A 118 -12.52 -4.56 -5.21
C LEU A 118 -12.09 -5.83 -5.97
N LEU A 119 -11.88 -5.73 -7.28
CA LEU A 119 -11.43 -6.87 -8.10
C LEU A 119 -10.08 -7.41 -7.64
N ILE A 120 -9.13 -6.52 -7.30
CA ILE A 120 -7.82 -6.93 -6.76
C ILE A 120 -7.97 -7.54 -5.36
N ALA A 121 -8.86 -7.00 -4.52
CA ALA A 121 -9.09 -7.50 -3.17
C ALA A 121 -9.78 -8.88 -3.14
N LEU A 122 -10.41 -9.30 -4.22
CA LEU A 122 -10.95 -10.65 -4.39
C LEU A 122 -9.86 -11.68 -4.71
N GLU A 123 -8.62 -11.22 -4.94
CA GLU A 123 -7.44 -12.06 -5.20
C GLU A 123 -7.70 -13.22 -6.16
N PRO A 124 -7.99 -12.96 -7.44
CA PRO A 124 -8.19 -14.03 -8.43
C PRO A 124 -6.87 -14.78 -8.65
N LEU A 125 -6.65 -15.83 -7.86
CA LEU A 125 -5.42 -16.60 -7.80
C LEU A 125 -5.05 -17.18 -9.16
N GLY A 126 -3.81 -16.91 -9.61
CA GLY A 126 -3.29 -17.51 -10.83
C GLY A 126 -4.01 -17.12 -12.13
N MET A 127 -4.72 -15.98 -12.13
CA MET A 127 -5.46 -15.53 -13.32
C MET A 127 -4.52 -15.16 -14.48
N PHE A 128 -3.32 -14.67 -14.15
CA PHE A 128 -2.31 -14.29 -15.13
C PHE A 128 -1.01 -15.07 -14.88
N HIS A 129 -0.67 -15.94 -15.80
CA HIS A 129 0.60 -16.66 -15.76
C HIS A 129 1.63 -15.91 -16.62
N LEU A 130 2.69 -15.43 -16.01
CA LEU A 130 3.81 -14.79 -16.71
C LEU A 130 4.73 -15.78 -17.43
N GLY A 131 4.46 -17.08 -17.32
CA GLY A 131 5.31 -18.15 -17.84
C GLY A 131 5.88 -19.03 -16.72
N ASN A 132 7.05 -19.66 -16.95
CA ASN A 132 7.68 -20.51 -15.92
C ASN A 132 8.10 -19.64 -14.71
N PRO A 133 7.50 -19.87 -13.51
CA PRO A 133 7.72 -19.03 -12.32
C PRO A 133 9.16 -19.11 -11.78
N GLU A 134 9.92 -20.13 -12.13
CA GLU A 134 11.33 -20.26 -11.74
C GLU A 134 12.31 -19.57 -12.70
N SER A 135 11.83 -19.09 -13.85
CA SER A 135 12.70 -18.42 -14.81
C SER A 135 13.09 -17.01 -14.36
N LEU A 136 14.37 -16.66 -14.49
CA LEU A 136 14.88 -15.34 -14.07
C LEU A 136 14.15 -14.16 -14.73
N PRO A 137 13.79 -14.18 -16.03
CA PRO A 137 13.01 -13.10 -16.63
C PRO A 137 11.63 -12.92 -16.00
N VAL A 138 10.94 -14.01 -15.64
CA VAL A 138 9.63 -13.97 -14.98
C VAL A 138 9.77 -13.43 -13.55
N ILE A 139 10.78 -13.86 -12.82
CA ILE A 139 11.10 -13.35 -11.47
C ILE A 139 11.40 -11.84 -11.52
N PHE A 140 12.18 -11.40 -12.52
CA PHE A 140 12.48 -9.98 -12.72
C PHE A 140 11.21 -9.17 -13.02
N ALA A 141 10.37 -9.64 -13.95
CA ALA A 141 9.11 -8.99 -14.30
C ALA A 141 8.13 -8.93 -13.12
N ALA A 142 8.05 -10.02 -12.34
CA ALA A 142 7.24 -10.06 -11.12
C ALA A 142 7.72 -9.04 -10.08
N GLY A 143 9.04 -8.87 -9.93
CA GLY A 143 9.63 -7.83 -9.09
C GLY A 143 9.22 -6.43 -9.54
N ILE A 144 9.30 -6.14 -10.85
CA ILE A 144 8.85 -4.85 -11.41
C ILE A 144 7.38 -4.60 -11.11
N ILE A 145 6.50 -5.54 -11.44
CA ILE A 145 5.06 -5.35 -11.35
C ILE A 145 4.62 -5.23 -9.89
N SER A 146 5.08 -6.13 -9.01
CA SER A 146 4.68 -6.13 -7.61
C SER A 146 5.13 -4.88 -6.85
N SER A 147 6.39 -4.46 -7.04
CA SER A 147 6.92 -3.28 -6.37
C SER A 147 6.32 -1.99 -6.91
N ALA A 148 6.09 -1.92 -8.22
CA ALA A 148 5.41 -0.81 -8.85
C ALA A 148 4.02 -0.61 -8.25
N THR A 149 3.22 -1.67 -8.16
CA THR A 149 1.86 -1.59 -7.60
C THR A 149 1.84 -1.22 -6.12
N MET A 150 2.88 -1.54 -5.36
CA MET A 150 3.00 -1.18 -3.96
C MET A 150 3.04 0.35 -3.71
N LEU A 151 3.45 1.15 -4.69
CA LEU A 151 3.37 2.61 -4.61
C LEU A 151 1.94 3.13 -4.77
N ILE A 152 1.04 2.33 -5.35
CA ILE A 152 -0.36 2.71 -5.54
C ILE A 152 -1.11 2.40 -4.24
N PRO A 153 -1.67 3.42 -3.54
CA PRO A 153 -2.47 3.19 -2.35
C PRO A 153 -3.65 2.26 -2.65
N GLY A 154 -3.89 1.29 -1.76
CA GLY A 154 -4.96 0.32 -1.92
C GLY A 154 -4.60 -0.94 -2.73
N ILE A 155 -3.39 -1.04 -3.29
CA ILE A 155 -2.92 -2.26 -3.96
C ILE A 155 -1.74 -2.84 -3.21
N SER A 156 -1.85 -4.10 -2.80
CA SER A 156 -0.77 -4.84 -2.14
C SER A 156 0.11 -5.53 -3.18
N GLY A 157 1.44 -5.38 -3.06
CA GLY A 157 2.39 -6.07 -3.95
C GLY A 157 2.31 -7.60 -3.81
N SER A 158 2.03 -8.11 -2.62
CA SER A 158 1.83 -9.55 -2.38
C SER A 158 0.56 -10.08 -3.05
N ALA A 159 -0.54 -9.32 -3.04
CA ALA A 159 -1.75 -9.68 -3.77
C ALA A 159 -1.48 -9.78 -5.29
N ILE A 160 -0.67 -8.88 -5.83
CA ILE A 160 -0.27 -8.96 -7.24
C ILE A 160 0.58 -10.21 -7.52
N LEU A 161 1.52 -10.58 -6.63
CA LEU A 161 2.29 -11.81 -6.78
C LEU A 161 1.40 -13.06 -6.72
N LEU A 162 0.35 -13.05 -5.89
CA LEU A 162 -0.66 -14.12 -5.84
C LEU A 162 -1.46 -14.21 -7.14
N ILE A 163 -1.91 -13.07 -7.67
CA ILE A 163 -2.62 -13.00 -8.96
C ILE A 163 -1.75 -13.50 -10.11
N LEU A 164 -0.45 -13.21 -10.06
CA LEU A 164 0.54 -13.67 -11.05
C LEU A 164 0.97 -15.13 -10.85
N GLY A 165 0.53 -15.78 -9.76
CA GLY A 165 0.85 -17.19 -9.46
C GLY A 165 2.30 -17.44 -9.09
N ILE A 166 3.07 -16.42 -8.63
CA ILE A 166 4.50 -16.54 -8.31
C ILE A 166 4.83 -16.28 -6.83
N TYR A 167 3.85 -16.02 -6.02
CA TYR A 167 4.04 -15.66 -4.60
C TYR A 167 4.75 -16.75 -3.80
N HIS A 168 4.35 -18.01 -3.99
CA HIS A 168 4.92 -19.15 -3.26
C HIS A 168 6.38 -19.42 -3.63
N GLU A 169 6.75 -19.20 -4.90
CA GLU A 169 8.13 -19.33 -5.37
C GLU A 169 9.02 -18.27 -4.73
N ILE A 170 8.57 -17.00 -4.69
CA ILE A 170 9.31 -15.93 -4.02
C ILE A 170 9.49 -16.22 -2.53
N LEU A 171 8.45 -16.73 -1.84
CA LEU A 171 8.58 -17.18 -0.45
C LEU A 171 9.55 -18.36 -0.31
N GLY A 172 9.54 -19.29 -1.25
CA GLY A 172 10.48 -20.41 -1.31
C GLY A 172 11.93 -19.92 -1.43
N PHE A 173 12.19 -18.98 -2.33
CA PHE A 173 13.52 -18.39 -2.49
C PHE A 173 13.99 -17.64 -1.23
N LEU A 174 13.09 -16.95 -0.52
CA LEU A 174 13.38 -16.32 0.77
C LEU A 174 13.68 -17.35 1.86
N ARG A 175 12.88 -18.42 1.95
CA ARG A 175 13.05 -19.48 2.95
C ARG A 175 14.36 -20.21 2.81
N PHE A 176 14.79 -20.52 1.58
CA PHE A 176 16.01 -21.27 1.29
C PHE A 176 17.20 -20.38 0.94
N PHE A 177 17.07 -19.05 1.07
CA PHE A 177 18.11 -18.05 0.76
C PHE A 177 18.74 -18.26 -0.63
N THR A 178 17.91 -18.44 -1.64
CA THR A 178 18.38 -18.65 -3.02
C THR A 178 18.79 -17.30 -3.63
N TRP A 179 20.06 -16.93 -3.45
CA TRP A 179 20.59 -15.59 -3.73
C TRP A 179 20.37 -15.07 -5.13
N LEU A 180 20.52 -15.91 -6.17
CA LEU A 180 20.39 -15.47 -7.56
C LEU A 180 18.95 -15.03 -7.89
N PRO A 181 17.88 -15.83 -7.68
CA PRO A 181 16.51 -15.39 -7.88
C PRO A 181 16.14 -14.18 -7.02
N LEU A 182 16.56 -14.14 -5.76
CA LEU A 182 16.29 -13.02 -4.86
C LEU A 182 16.95 -11.72 -5.34
N SER A 183 18.19 -11.79 -5.83
CA SER A 183 18.87 -10.61 -6.37
C SER A 183 18.19 -10.10 -7.64
N VAL A 184 17.76 -11.00 -8.53
CA VAL A 184 17.04 -10.66 -9.75
C VAL A 184 15.68 -10.04 -9.42
N PHE A 185 14.95 -10.62 -8.45
CA PHE A 185 13.70 -10.05 -7.95
C PHE A 185 13.90 -8.65 -7.36
N ALA A 186 14.93 -8.46 -6.52
CA ALA A 186 15.25 -7.17 -5.91
C ALA A 186 15.62 -6.09 -6.94
N LEU A 187 16.38 -6.46 -7.99
CA LEU A 187 16.66 -5.56 -9.11
C LEU A 187 15.39 -5.16 -9.86
N GLY A 188 14.49 -6.13 -10.11
CA GLY A 188 13.18 -5.87 -10.67
C GLY A 188 12.37 -4.90 -9.80
N CYS A 189 12.36 -5.13 -8.48
CA CYS A 189 11.69 -4.24 -7.53
C CYS A 189 12.25 -2.81 -7.58
N GLY A 190 13.56 -2.66 -7.58
CA GLY A 190 14.19 -1.33 -7.69
C GLY A 190 13.79 -0.59 -8.95
N LEU A 191 13.83 -1.28 -10.09
CA LEU A 191 13.41 -0.70 -11.39
C LEU A 191 11.91 -0.35 -11.37
N GLY A 192 11.06 -1.23 -10.89
CA GLY A 192 9.60 -1.02 -10.82
C GLY A 192 9.24 0.20 -9.98
N LEU A 193 9.85 0.35 -8.80
CA LEU A 193 9.67 1.51 -7.94
C LEU A 193 10.07 2.81 -8.64
N ILE A 194 11.24 2.85 -9.29
CA ILE A 194 11.74 4.07 -9.96
C ILE A 194 10.85 4.43 -11.15
N VAL A 195 10.55 3.46 -12.01
CA VAL A 195 9.74 3.71 -13.21
C VAL A 195 8.34 4.19 -12.83
N LEU A 196 7.66 3.47 -11.91
CA LEU A 196 6.31 3.86 -11.56
C LEU A 196 6.26 5.15 -10.75
N ALA A 197 7.23 5.42 -9.87
CA ALA A 197 7.31 6.69 -9.16
C ALA A 197 7.38 7.87 -10.13
N ARG A 198 8.18 7.77 -11.21
CA ARG A 198 8.24 8.79 -12.27
C ARG A 198 6.91 8.94 -12.99
N VAL A 199 6.29 7.82 -13.40
CA VAL A 199 4.99 7.84 -14.10
C VAL A 199 3.91 8.47 -13.21
N ILE A 200 3.79 8.00 -11.96
CA ILE A 200 2.79 8.54 -11.02
C ILE A 200 3.05 10.01 -10.74
N SER A 201 4.30 10.44 -10.51
CA SER A 201 4.65 11.84 -10.29
C SER A 201 4.22 12.74 -11.47
N LEU A 202 4.44 12.29 -12.70
CA LEU A 202 4.01 13.01 -13.91
C LEU A 202 2.48 13.09 -14.02
N ILE A 203 1.78 11.97 -13.80
CA ILE A 203 0.32 11.91 -13.84
C ILE A 203 -0.26 12.81 -12.74
N TYR A 204 0.28 12.72 -11.53
CA TYR A 204 -0.17 13.49 -10.38
C TYR A 204 0.00 15.00 -10.62
N LYS A 205 1.15 15.45 -11.17
CA LYS A 205 1.39 16.87 -11.48
C LYS A 205 0.39 17.41 -12.51
N ARG A 206 0.01 16.60 -13.52
CA ARG A 206 -0.83 17.04 -14.63
C ARG A 206 -2.33 16.81 -14.40
N TYR A 207 -2.69 15.71 -13.75
CA TYR A 207 -4.08 15.26 -13.65
C TYR A 207 -4.51 14.99 -12.19
N ARG A 208 -3.93 15.72 -11.23
CA ARG A 208 -4.13 15.52 -9.79
C ARG A 208 -5.57 15.25 -9.37
N PRO A 209 -6.59 16.06 -9.78
CA PRO A 209 -7.95 15.80 -9.30
C PRO A 209 -8.50 14.43 -9.70
N PHE A 210 -8.29 14.03 -10.94
CA PHE A 210 -8.77 12.74 -11.44
C PHE A 210 -8.02 11.58 -10.81
N PHE A 211 -6.70 11.69 -10.71
CA PHE A 211 -5.83 10.71 -10.08
C PHE A 211 -6.18 10.53 -8.59
N SER A 212 -6.39 11.62 -7.85
CA SER A 212 -6.78 11.56 -6.44
C SER A 212 -8.12 10.83 -6.23
N PHE A 213 -9.12 11.10 -7.09
CA PHE A 213 -10.41 10.39 -7.02
C PHE A 213 -10.26 8.90 -7.36
N PHE A 214 -9.45 8.56 -8.35
CA PHE A 214 -9.19 7.17 -8.72
C PHE A 214 -8.50 6.41 -7.58
N ILE A 215 -7.45 6.98 -6.97
CA ILE A 215 -6.74 6.38 -5.84
C ILE A 215 -7.65 6.28 -4.60
N ALA A 216 -8.46 7.31 -4.31
CA ALA A 216 -9.42 7.23 -3.21
C ALA A 216 -10.43 6.09 -3.44
N GLY A 217 -10.86 5.88 -4.68
CA GLY A 217 -11.67 4.73 -5.06
C GLY A 217 -10.95 3.41 -4.82
N LEU A 218 -9.70 3.27 -5.27
CA LEU A 218 -8.88 2.07 -5.03
C LEU A 218 -8.81 1.71 -3.55
N ILE A 219 -8.55 2.70 -2.68
CA ILE A 219 -8.52 2.52 -1.23
C ILE A 219 -9.87 2.01 -0.70
N ILE A 220 -10.98 2.59 -1.16
CA ILE A 220 -12.32 2.18 -0.73
C ILE A 220 -12.60 0.73 -1.16
N GLY A 221 -12.33 0.40 -2.43
CA GLY A 221 -12.57 -0.93 -2.98
C GLY A 221 -11.68 -2.02 -2.35
N SER A 222 -10.40 -1.73 -2.12
CA SER A 222 -9.47 -2.66 -1.49
C SER A 222 -9.82 -2.98 -0.02
N GLY A 223 -10.62 -2.13 0.63
CA GLY A 223 -11.12 -2.38 1.98
C GLY A 223 -11.90 -3.69 2.11
N ARG A 224 -12.41 -4.27 1.02
CA ARG A 224 -13.05 -5.60 1.03
C ARG A 224 -12.14 -6.68 1.63
N ALA A 225 -10.84 -6.61 1.42
CA ALA A 225 -9.88 -7.56 1.98
C ALA A 225 -9.79 -7.53 3.52
N LEU A 226 -10.23 -6.45 4.15
CA LEU A 226 -10.22 -6.25 5.60
C LEU A 226 -11.62 -6.32 6.22
N PHE A 227 -12.62 -6.73 5.44
CA PHE A 227 -14.00 -6.73 5.96
C PHE A 227 -14.19 -7.86 6.97
N PRO A 228 -14.60 -7.56 8.22
CA PRO A 228 -14.79 -8.58 9.25
C PRO A 228 -15.98 -9.48 8.90
N ASP A 229 -15.88 -10.77 9.21
CA ASP A 229 -16.95 -11.74 8.95
C ASP A 229 -18.10 -11.57 9.94
N ASN A 230 -17.79 -11.19 11.19
CA ASN A 230 -18.78 -11.00 12.26
C ASN A 230 -18.78 -9.55 12.74
N ILE A 231 -19.94 -8.90 12.67
CA ILE A 231 -20.12 -7.53 13.15
C ILE A 231 -20.61 -7.56 14.60
N SER A 232 -19.76 -7.07 15.50
CA SER A 232 -20.04 -6.96 16.93
C SER A 232 -19.70 -5.55 17.44
N ILE A 233 -20.13 -5.22 18.65
CA ILE A 233 -19.84 -3.91 19.26
C ILE A 233 -18.33 -3.62 19.32
N PRO A 234 -17.45 -4.55 19.77
CA PRO A 234 -16.00 -4.35 19.75
C PRO A 234 -15.46 -4.09 18.35
N VAL A 235 -15.96 -4.78 17.33
CA VAL A 235 -15.58 -4.60 15.91
C VAL A 235 -15.93 -3.18 15.44
N PHE A 236 -17.14 -2.71 15.74
CA PHE A 236 -17.56 -1.35 15.40
C PHE A 236 -16.72 -0.27 16.10
N ILE A 237 -16.44 -0.46 17.39
CA ILE A 237 -15.59 0.46 18.17
C ILE A 237 -14.17 0.48 17.59
N ALA A 238 -13.61 -0.66 17.23
CA ALA A 238 -12.28 -0.76 16.65
C ALA A 238 -12.19 -0.02 15.29
N ALA A 239 -13.20 -0.18 14.43
CA ALA A 239 -13.27 0.53 13.15
C ALA A 239 -13.31 2.06 13.36
N LEU A 240 -14.14 2.54 14.30
CA LEU A 240 -14.21 3.96 14.65
C LEU A 240 -12.87 4.48 15.23
N ALA A 241 -12.19 3.68 16.06
CA ALA A 241 -10.88 4.04 16.61
C ALA A 241 -9.83 4.19 15.51
N GLY A 242 -9.76 3.25 14.56
CA GLY A 242 -8.89 3.33 13.40
C GLY A 242 -9.16 4.57 12.54
N ALA A 243 -10.43 4.83 12.24
CA ALA A 243 -10.83 6.00 11.49
C ALA A 243 -10.50 7.31 12.24
N PHE A 244 -10.74 7.37 13.54
CA PHE A 244 -10.44 8.54 14.38
C PHE A 244 -8.95 8.87 14.40
N ILE A 245 -8.09 7.86 14.56
CA ILE A 245 -6.63 8.04 14.58
C ILE A 245 -6.17 8.66 13.26
N VAL A 246 -6.61 8.12 12.13
CA VAL A 246 -6.20 8.60 10.81
C VAL A 246 -6.76 9.99 10.51
N THR A 247 -8.01 10.27 10.85
CA THR A 247 -8.60 11.60 10.63
C THR A 247 -7.95 12.69 11.48
N LYS A 248 -7.53 12.37 12.70
CA LYS A 248 -6.91 13.32 13.63
C LYS A 248 -5.44 13.58 13.34
N TRP A 249 -4.69 12.55 12.93
CA TRP A 249 -3.23 12.61 12.76
C TRP A 249 -2.77 12.45 11.31
N GLY A 250 -3.61 11.88 10.44
CA GLY A 250 -3.28 11.72 9.04
C GLY A 250 -3.20 13.05 8.29
N GLY A 251 -2.33 13.09 7.29
CA GLY A 251 -2.17 14.28 6.44
C GLY A 251 -1.40 15.45 7.06
N LYS A 252 -0.88 15.33 8.28
CA LYS A 252 -0.06 16.36 8.94
C LYS A 252 1.44 16.23 8.65
N GLY A 253 1.79 15.62 7.54
CA GLY A 253 3.18 15.50 7.09
C GLY A 253 3.63 16.79 6.42
N ASP A 254 4.34 17.69 7.14
CA ASP A 254 5.19 18.74 6.59
C ASP A 254 6.62 18.21 6.42
#